data_4cbcb3cbe7c2925babf42a0f50e0e6b3
#
_entry.id   4cbcb3cbe7c2925babf42a0f50e0e6b3
#
_cell.length_a   1.000
_cell.length_b   1.000
_cell.length_c   1.000
_cell.angle_alpha   90.00
_cell.angle_beta   90.00
_cell.angle_gamma   90.00
#
_symmetry.space_group_name_H-M   'P 1'
#
loop_
_entity.id
_entity.type
_entity.pdbx_description
1 polymer ?
#
loop_
_entity_poly.entity_id
_entity_poly.type
_entity_poly.pdbx_seq_one_letter_code
_entity_poly.pdbx_strand_id
1 'polypeptide(L)'
;MKKILFIISLFMFLTIKGQNDIKAEKLLNKISEKIDDAKSYQIEFTYTLENKLEGINQDLEGSVIINEDNYLLNFMGIKQICDSKNIYTIIDENEEVIISSVEDEGDQTIKPSQLLKFYRKGYLLIWDKLEINSNDRIQFIKLIPIDSNSEISHLLLGIDIDKNNISKLIEIGKNKTRTILNVKKIIYNPELNNNSFVFEKDNYKNYYIENL
;
A
#
# COMPACT_ATOMS: atom_id res chain seq x y z
N MET A 1 55.34 14.88 2.15
CA MET A 1 54.16 15.54 1.58
C MET A 1 53.36 14.64 0.64
N LYS A 2 53.93 13.86 -0.28
CA LYS A 2 53.17 12.98 -1.21
C LYS A 2 52.34 11.86 -0.49
N LYS A 3 52.77 11.33 0.65
CA LYS A 3 52.05 10.31 1.41
C LYS A 3 50.81 10.84 2.16
N ILE A 4 50.83 12.11 2.56
CA ILE A 4 49.71 12.75 3.24
C ILE A 4 48.56 13.08 2.24
N LEU A 5 48.92 13.44 1.00
CA LEU A 5 47.92 13.69 -0.06
C LEU A 5 47.16 12.42 -0.44
N PHE A 6 47.80 11.24 -0.36
CA PHE A 6 47.15 9.96 -0.67
C PHE A 6 46.12 9.55 0.40
N ILE A 7 46.41 9.84 1.67
CA ILE A 7 45.50 9.55 2.78
C ILE A 7 44.26 10.45 2.74
N ILE A 8 44.40 11.73 2.35
CA ILE A 8 43.26 12.65 2.20
C ILE A 8 42.37 12.25 1.03
N SER A 9 42.94 11.73 -0.08
CA SER A 9 42.17 11.20 -1.22
C SER A 9 41.36 9.94 -0.84
N LEU A 10 41.84 9.10 0.05
CA LEU A 10 41.16 7.87 0.49
C LEU A 10 39.97 8.16 1.42
N PHE A 11 39.99 9.30 2.13
CA PHE A 11 38.89 9.67 3.06
C PHE A 11 37.69 10.33 2.35
N MET A 12 37.82 10.73 1.09
CA MET A 12 36.76 11.41 0.32
C MET A 12 35.74 10.46 -0.32
N PHE A 13 35.93 9.13 -0.17
CA PHE A 13 35.07 8.11 -0.78
C PHE A 13 34.02 7.49 0.18
N LEU A 14 33.87 7.98 1.41
CA LEU A 14 33.10 7.28 2.45
C LEU A 14 31.70 7.83 2.75
N THR A 15 31.11 8.68 1.89
CA THR A 15 29.72 9.13 2.12
C THR A 15 28.87 9.14 0.86
N ILE A 16 28.80 8.00 0.18
CA ILE A 16 27.64 7.79 -0.70
C ILE A 16 26.57 7.12 0.16
N LYS A 17 25.94 7.86 1.04
CA LYS A 17 24.60 7.52 1.51
C LYS A 17 23.71 7.68 0.28
N GLY A 18 23.00 6.63 -0.12
CA GLY A 18 21.98 6.75 -1.14
C GLY A 18 21.04 7.89 -0.76
N GLN A 19 21.10 8.98 -1.52
CA GLN A 19 20.26 10.15 -1.31
C GLN A 19 19.01 9.97 -2.17
N ASN A 20 17.84 10.26 -1.60
CA ASN A 20 16.60 10.28 -2.36
C ASN A 20 16.69 11.23 -3.56
N ASP A 21 16.04 10.84 -4.65
CA ASP A 21 15.89 11.73 -5.80
C ASP A 21 14.91 12.86 -5.44
N ILE A 22 15.38 14.11 -5.57
CA ILE A 22 14.62 15.31 -5.23
C ILE A 22 13.31 15.39 -6.04
N LYS A 23 13.29 14.91 -7.29
CA LYS A 23 12.07 14.90 -8.11
C LYS A 23 11.06 13.90 -7.58
N ALA A 24 11.54 12.72 -7.16
CA ALA A 24 10.70 11.69 -6.55
C ALA A 24 10.08 12.19 -5.24
N GLU A 25 10.87 12.80 -4.37
CA GLU A 25 10.39 13.39 -3.12
C GLU A 25 9.34 14.48 -3.36
N LYS A 26 9.58 15.41 -4.29
CA LYS A 26 8.62 16.48 -4.61
C LYS A 26 7.29 15.95 -5.11
N LEU A 27 7.31 14.93 -5.98
CA LEU A 27 6.08 14.32 -6.49
C LEU A 27 5.33 13.60 -5.37
N LEU A 28 6.02 12.79 -4.56
CA LEU A 28 5.39 12.06 -3.45
C LEU A 28 4.88 12.99 -2.35
N ASN A 29 5.56 14.10 -2.06
CA ASN A 29 5.07 15.10 -1.12
C ASN A 29 3.74 15.72 -1.59
N LYS A 30 3.62 16.06 -2.89
CA LYS A 30 2.37 16.57 -3.46
C LYS A 30 1.22 15.55 -3.32
N ILE A 31 1.50 14.27 -3.53
CA ILE A 31 0.51 13.19 -3.33
C ILE A 31 0.17 13.06 -1.83
N SER A 32 1.18 13.15 -0.97
CA SER A 32 1.01 13.06 0.49
C SER A 32 0.12 14.19 1.04
N GLU A 33 0.31 15.43 0.56
CA GLU A 33 -0.54 16.57 0.94
C GLU A 33 -2.00 16.30 0.57
N LYS A 34 -2.26 15.85 -0.67
CA LYS A 34 -3.63 15.51 -1.10
C LYS A 34 -4.26 14.40 -0.28
N ILE A 35 -3.47 13.39 0.12
CA ILE A 35 -3.94 12.31 0.99
C ILE A 35 -4.21 12.84 2.40
N ASP A 36 -3.36 13.70 2.94
CA ASP A 36 -3.51 14.22 4.31
C ASP A 36 -4.67 15.22 4.45
N ASP A 37 -5.02 15.93 3.37
CA ASP A 37 -6.17 16.84 3.34
C ASP A 37 -7.54 16.11 3.34
N ALA A 38 -7.55 14.81 3.03
CA ALA A 38 -8.77 14.02 3.02
C ALA A 38 -8.95 13.25 4.34
N LYS A 39 -10.18 13.23 4.86
CA LYS A 39 -10.55 12.46 6.06
C LYS A 39 -10.94 11.03 5.74
N SER A 40 -11.44 10.81 4.53
CA SER A 40 -11.92 9.50 4.10
C SER A 40 -11.61 9.22 2.64
N TYR A 41 -11.59 7.93 2.28
CA TYR A 41 -11.28 7.45 0.94
C TYR A 41 -12.19 6.29 0.57
N GLN A 42 -12.58 6.22 -0.69
CA GLN A 42 -13.12 5.00 -1.28
C GLN A 42 -12.23 4.62 -2.45
N ILE A 43 -11.72 3.38 -2.44
CA ILE A 43 -10.77 2.87 -3.43
C ILE A 43 -11.32 1.58 -4.01
N GLU A 44 -11.39 1.49 -5.33
CA GLU A 44 -11.64 0.27 -6.09
C GLU A 44 -10.35 -0.12 -6.80
N PHE A 45 -9.96 -1.39 -6.70
CA PHE A 45 -8.69 -1.86 -7.21
C PHE A 45 -8.77 -3.25 -7.83
N THR A 46 -7.79 -3.58 -8.67
CA THR A 46 -7.48 -4.95 -9.08
C THR A 46 -6.15 -5.34 -8.48
N TYR A 47 -6.09 -6.52 -7.91
CA TYR A 47 -4.87 -7.16 -7.40
C TYR A 47 -4.51 -8.31 -8.30
N THR A 48 -3.28 -8.29 -8.86
CA THR A 48 -2.75 -9.34 -9.72
C THR A 48 -1.54 -9.98 -9.06
N LEU A 49 -1.57 -11.29 -8.89
CA LEU A 49 -0.43 -12.10 -8.46
C LEU A 49 0.18 -12.81 -9.68
N GLU A 50 1.44 -12.48 -10.00
CA GLU A 50 2.20 -13.10 -11.07
C GLU A 50 3.40 -13.88 -10.52
N ASN A 51 3.51 -15.15 -10.84
CA ASN A 51 4.72 -15.93 -10.70
C ASN A 51 4.97 -16.71 -11.99
N LYS A 52 5.82 -16.15 -12.83
CA LYS A 52 6.11 -16.74 -14.16
C LYS A 52 6.82 -18.09 -14.09
N LEU A 53 7.56 -18.36 -12.99
CA LEU A 53 8.28 -19.62 -12.81
C LEU A 53 7.32 -20.75 -12.48
N GLU A 54 6.22 -20.45 -11.79
CA GLU A 54 5.20 -21.40 -11.37
C GLU A 54 3.94 -21.34 -12.24
N GLY A 55 3.92 -20.47 -13.25
CA GLY A 55 2.76 -20.31 -14.15
C GLY A 55 1.54 -19.69 -13.48
N ILE A 56 1.72 -18.99 -12.34
CA ILE A 56 0.63 -18.33 -11.63
C ILE A 56 0.37 -16.97 -12.26
N ASN A 57 -0.90 -16.72 -12.61
CA ASN A 57 -1.40 -15.40 -12.98
C ASN A 57 -2.87 -15.33 -12.53
N GLN A 58 -3.14 -14.58 -11.46
CA GLN A 58 -4.45 -14.48 -10.85
C GLN A 58 -4.83 -13.03 -10.65
N ASP A 59 -5.99 -12.64 -11.18
CA ASP A 59 -6.57 -11.31 -10.99
C ASP A 59 -7.75 -11.38 -10.03
N LEU A 60 -7.74 -10.48 -9.05
CA LEU A 60 -8.76 -10.34 -8.02
C LEU A 60 -9.20 -8.87 -7.93
N GLU A 61 -10.49 -8.66 -7.79
CA GLU A 61 -11.05 -7.33 -7.57
C GLU A 61 -11.26 -7.09 -6.08
N GLY A 62 -11.09 -5.84 -5.67
CA GLY A 62 -11.33 -5.43 -4.29
C GLY A 62 -11.79 -3.99 -4.18
N SER A 63 -12.33 -3.67 -3.03
CA SER A 63 -12.69 -2.30 -2.66
C SER A 63 -12.44 -2.05 -1.18
N VAL A 64 -12.08 -0.84 -0.85
CA VAL A 64 -11.93 -0.41 0.53
C VAL A 64 -12.49 0.99 0.72
N ILE A 65 -13.22 1.19 1.81
CA ILE A 65 -13.63 2.50 2.32
C ILE A 65 -12.86 2.71 3.63
N ILE A 66 -12.22 3.87 3.76
CA ILE A 66 -11.41 4.22 4.93
C ILE A 66 -11.90 5.57 5.46
N ASN A 67 -12.10 5.66 6.76
CA ASN A 67 -12.37 6.91 7.46
C ASN A 67 -11.58 6.94 8.78
N GLU A 68 -10.48 7.68 8.79
CA GLU A 68 -9.51 7.66 9.89
C GLU A 68 -9.01 6.22 10.17
N ASP A 69 -9.28 5.68 11.34
CA ASP A 69 -8.89 4.32 11.74
C ASP A 69 -9.96 3.26 11.41
N ASN A 70 -11.15 3.69 10.97
CA ASN A 70 -12.22 2.79 10.55
C ASN A 70 -12.05 2.39 9.09
N TYR A 71 -12.39 1.15 8.76
CA TYR A 71 -12.42 0.73 7.36
C TYR A 71 -13.46 -0.36 7.10
N LEU A 72 -13.88 -0.43 5.84
CA LEU A 72 -14.67 -1.52 5.26
C LEU A 72 -13.92 -2.02 4.03
N LEU A 73 -13.36 -3.22 4.11
CA LEU A 73 -12.64 -3.89 3.03
C LEU A 73 -13.48 -5.04 2.49
N ASN A 74 -13.60 -5.14 1.16
CA ASN A 74 -14.10 -6.33 0.47
C ASN A 74 -12.99 -6.81 -0.47
N PHE A 75 -12.45 -8.00 -0.20
CA PHE A 75 -11.36 -8.57 -0.98
C PHE A 75 -11.29 -10.08 -0.81
N MET A 76 -11.08 -10.83 -1.89
CA MET A 76 -10.92 -12.29 -1.89
C MET A 76 -12.09 -13.06 -1.23
N GLY A 77 -13.33 -12.59 -1.41
CA GLY A 77 -14.49 -13.22 -0.77
C GLY A 77 -14.64 -12.92 0.73
N ILE A 78 -13.74 -12.12 1.28
CA ILE A 78 -13.75 -11.69 2.68
C ILE A 78 -14.28 -10.26 2.76
N LYS A 79 -15.18 -10.03 3.70
CA LYS A 79 -15.59 -8.69 4.12
C LYS A 79 -15.01 -8.40 5.49
N GLN A 80 -14.25 -7.32 5.61
CA GLN A 80 -13.64 -6.93 6.88
C GLN A 80 -14.14 -5.54 7.28
N ILE A 81 -14.67 -5.43 8.50
CA ILE A 81 -15.14 -4.17 9.09
C ILE A 81 -14.23 -3.86 10.28
N CYS A 82 -13.66 -2.67 10.32
CA CYS A 82 -12.95 -2.15 11.49
C CYS A 82 -13.69 -0.93 12.05
N ASP A 83 -13.99 -0.96 13.33
CA ASP A 83 -14.65 0.12 14.08
C ASP A 83 -13.68 0.92 14.95
N SER A 84 -12.37 0.89 14.64
CA SER A 84 -11.24 1.44 15.39
C SER A 84 -10.84 0.67 16.66
N LYS A 85 -11.66 -0.25 17.14
CA LYS A 85 -11.37 -1.09 18.32
C LYS A 85 -11.28 -2.56 17.95
N ASN A 86 -12.24 -3.02 17.17
CA ASN A 86 -12.34 -4.42 16.73
C ASN A 86 -12.30 -4.52 15.22
N ILE A 87 -11.86 -5.67 14.77
CA ILE A 87 -11.88 -6.09 13.37
C ILE A 87 -12.80 -7.30 13.27
N TYR A 88 -13.83 -7.18 12.46
CA TYR A 88 -14.79 -8.21 12.16
C TYR A 88 -14.51 -8.77 10.78
N THR A 89 -13.94 -9.96 10.72
CA THR A 89 -13.64 -10.66 9.46
C THR A 89 -14.76 -11.62 9.15
N ILE A 90 -15.54 -11.36 8.12
CA ILE A 90 -16.70 -12.12 7.70
C ILE A 90 -16.29 -12.93 6.47
N ILE A 91 -16.49 -14.25 6.54
CA ILE A 91 -16.18 -15.24 5.50
C ILE A 91 -17.50 -15.92 5.14
N ASP A 92 -18.20 -15.34 4.14
CA ASP A 92 -19.55 -15.79 3.79
C ASP A 92 -19.57 -17.24 3.29
N GLU A 93 -18.53 -17.71 2.62
CA GLU A 93 -18.41 -19.10 2.15
C GLU A 93 -18.42 -20.11 3.28
N ASN A 94 -17.87 -19.73 4.44
CA ASN A 94 -17.79 -20.60 5.62
C ASN A 94 -18.90 -20.34 6.65
N GLU A 95 -19.75 -19.33 6.43
CA GLU A 95 -20.70 -18.81 7.42
C GLU A 95 -19.99 -18.51 8.77
N GLU A 96 -18.85 -17.81 8.69
CA GLU A 96 -17.96 -17.55 9.83
C GLU A 96 -17.71 -16.06 10.01
N VAL A 97 -17.64 -15.61 11.29
CA VAL A 97 -17.19 -14.29 11.69
C VAL A 97 -16.10 -14.43 12.74
N ILE A 98 -14.93 -13.86 12.45
CA ILE A 98 -13.82 -13.78 13.41
C ILE A 98 -13.75 -12.35 13.92
N ILE A 99 -13.76 -12.19 15.24
CA ILE A 99 -13.64 -10.90 15.92
C ILE A 99 -12.29 -10.85 16.61
N SER A 100 -11.45 -9.90 16.21
CA SER A 100 -10.14 -9.62 16.83
C SER A 100 -10.04 -8.16 17.29
N SER A 101 -9.17 -7.91 18.27
CA SER A 101 -8.85 -6.54 18.67
C SER A 101 -7.85 -5.91 17.70
N VAL A 102 -7.99 -4.61 17.41
CA VAL A 102 -7.00 -3.84 16.64
C VAL A 102 -5.63 -3.82 17.34
N GLU A 103 -5.60 -3.97 18.67
CA GLU A 103 -4.36 -4.01 19.47
C GLU A 103 -3.61 -5.34 19.33
N ASP A 104 -4.34 -6.45 19.04
CA ASP A 104 -3.76 -7.78 18.88
C ASP A 104 -3.16 -8.00 17.48
N GLU A 105 -3.56 -7.21 16.49
CA GLU A 105 -2.89 -7.17 15.20
C GLU A 105 -1.52 -6.51 15.37
N GLY A 106 -0.49 -7.31 15.61
CA GLY A 106 0.88 -6.83 15.80
C GLY A 106 1.33 -5.86 14.70
N ASP A 107 2.43 -5.13 14.94
CA ASP A 107 3.03 -4.10 14.04
C ASP A 107 3.37 -4.59 12.61
N GLN A 108 3.20 -5.88 12.32
CA GLN A 108 3.51 -6.49 11.02
C GLN A 108 2.35 -6.42 10.02
N THR A 109 1.12 -6.13 10.46
CA THR A 109 -0.05 -6.04 9.58
C THR A 109 -0.20 -4.61 9.06
N ILE A 110 -0.09 -4.43 7.73
CA ILE A 110 -0.32 -3.11 7.12
C ILE A 110 -1.82 -2.81 7.21
N LYS A 111 -2.20 -1.90 8.09
CA LYS A 111 -3.60 -1.44 8.20
C LYS A 111 -4.02 -0.77 6.88
N PRO A 112 -5.27 -0.98 6.41
CA PRO A 112 -5.78 -0.32 5.20
C PRO A 112 -5.57 1.20 5.19
N SER A 113 -5.69 1.87 6.35
CA SER A 113 -5.42 3.30 6.51
C SER A 113 -3.96 3.70 6.21
N GLN A 114 -3.02 2.76 6.30
CA GLN A 114 -1.60 2.98 6.01
C GLN A 114 -1.22 2.71 4.56
N LEU A 115 -2.08 2.01 3.78
CA LEU A 115 -1.81 1.64 2.39
C LEU A 115 -1.49 2.85 1.48
N LEU A 116 -2.07 4.00 1.76
CA LEU A 116 -1.80 5.23 1.01
C LEU A 116 -0.56 6.00 1.52
N LYS A 117 0.05 5.57 2.63
CA LYS A 117 1.12 6.31 3.33
C LYS A 117 2.41 5.49 3.50
N PHE A 118 2.42 4.20 3.13
CA PHE A 118 3.53 3.27 3.36
C PHE A 118 4.87 3.75 2.78
N TYR A 119 4.83 4.46 1.65
CA TYR A 119 6.01 4.92 0.91
C TYR A 119 6.78 6.06 1.60
N ARG A 120 6.22 6.66 2.66
CA ARG A 120 6.80 7.84 3.33
C ARG A 120 8.05 7.54 4.13
N LYS A 121 8.22 6.29 4.56
CA LYS A 121 9.36 5.84 5.39
C LYS A 121 9.81 4.45 4.96
N GLY A 122 11.08 4.15 5.21
CA GLY A 122 11.63 2.82 5.00
C GLY A 122 12.15 2.53 3.60
N TYR A 123 12.14 3.51 2.69
CA TYR A 123 12.57 3.34 1.31
C TYR A 123 13.53 4.45 0.86
N LEU A 124 14.48 4.06 0.01
CA LEU A 124 15.21 4.97 -0.85
C LEU A 124 14.37 5.24 -2.10
N LEU A 125 14.17 6.52 -2.44
CA LEU A 125 13.33 6.95 -3.54
C LEU A 125 14.16 7.25 -4.78
N ILE A 126 13.81 6.64 -5.92
CA ILE A 126 14.49 6.83 -7.20
C ILE A 126 13.44 7.21 -8.26
N TRP A 127 13.70 8.28 -9.00
CA TRP A 127 12.90 8.64 -10.16
C TRP A 127 13.07 7.58 -11.25
N ASP A 128 11.99 7.00 -11.71
CA ASP A 128 12.01 5.90 -12.69
C ASP A 128 11.27 6.33 -13.98
N LYS A 129 10.82 5.40 -14.78
CA LYS A 129 10.20 5.59 -16.07
C LYS A 129 8.88 6.37 -16.01
N LEU A 130 8.57 7.07 -17.10
CA LEU A 130 7.25 7.61 -17.41
C LEU A 130 6.58 6.71 -18.45
N GLU A 131 5.42 6.15 -18.11
CA GLU A 131 4.55 5.45 -19.06
C GLU A 131 3.45 6.40 -19.55
N ILE A 132 3.29 6.48 -20.86
CA ILE A 132 2.26 7.32 -21.50
C ILE A 132 1.36 6.39 -22.31
N ASN A 133 0.10 6.35 -21.93
CA ASN A 133 -0.96 5.66 -22.65
C ASN A 133 -1.93 6.71 -23.23
N SER A 134 -2.91 6.27 -24.02
CA SER A 134 -3.87 7.17 -24.66
C SER A 134 -4.63 8.07 -23.67
N ASN A 135 -4.81 7.63 -22.41
CA ASN A 135 -5.64 8.31 -21.42
C ASN A 135 -4.91 8.72 -20.14
N ASP A 136 -3.69 8.21 -19.89
CA ASP A 136 -3.00 8.38 -18.63
C ASP A 136 -1.49 8.59 -18.82
N ARG A 137 -0.90 9.44 -17.98
CA ARG A 137 0.55 9.62 -17.86
C ARG A 137 0.98 9.17 -16.46
N ILE A 138 1.60 8.00 -16.39
CA ILE A 138 1.99 7.37 -15.13
C ILE A 138 3.50 7.52 -14.92
N GLN A 139 3.89 8.36 -13.98
CA GLN A 139 5.28 8.45 -13.52
C GLN A 139 5.53 7.40 -12.46
N PHE A 140 6.50 6.53 -12.68
CA PHE A 140 6.94 5.56 -11.69
C PHE A 140 8.04 6.13 -10.82
N ILE A 141 7.95 5.83 -9.53
CA ILE A 141 9.00 6.04 -8.54
C ILE A 141 9.36 4.65 -8.00
N LYS A 142 10.65 4.32 -8.12
CA LYS A 142 11.18 3.07 -7.56
C LYS A 142 11.51 3.29 -6.09
N LEU A 143 10.99 2.42 -5.25
CA LEU A 143 11.17 2.40 -3.80
C LEU A 143 12.04 1.20 -3.45
N ILE A 144 13.23 1.43 -2.93
CA ILE A 144 14.14 0.36 -2.50
C ILE A 144 14.09 0.28 -0.98
N PRO A 145 13.70 -0.87 -0.38
CA PRO A 145 13.70 -1.02 1.07
C PRO A 145 15.08 -0.70 1.67
N ILE A 146 15.10 0.08 2.75
CA ILE A 146 16.33 0.38 3.51
C ILE A 146 16.69 -0.82 4.38
N ASP A 147 15.68 -1.57 4.85
CA ASP A 147 15.90 -2.82 5.59
C ASP A 147 16.45 -3.90 4.65
N SER A 148 17.68 -4.34 4.92
CA SER A 148 18.35 -5.41 4.16
C SER A 148 17.68 -6.77 4.29
N ASN A 149 16.91 -7.00 5.37
CA ASN A 149 16.20 -8.25 5.63
C ASN A 149 14.85 -8.32 4.91
N SER A 150 14.39 -7.22 4.30
CA SER A 150 13.14 -7.22 3.53
C SER A 150 13.16 -8.31 2.46
N GLU A 151 12.09 -9.08 2.35
CA GLU A 151 11.87 -10.03 1.25
C GLU A 151 11.51 -9.33 -0.08
N ILE A 152 11.21 -8.05 -0.02
CA ILE A 152 10.93 -7.20 -1.17
C ILE A 152 12.25 -6.73 -1.78
N SER A 153 12.44 -6.96 -3.09
CA SER A 153 13.56 -6.41 -3.84
C SER A 153 13.38 -4.90 -4.05
N HIS A 154 12.22 -4.50 -4.54
CA HIS A 154 11.81 -3.11 -4.71
C HIS A 154 10.32 -3.02 -5.05
N LEU A 155 9.79 -1.80 -4.90
CA LEU A 155 8.45 -1.45 -5.33
C LEU A 155 8.53 -0.42 -6.46
N LEU A 156 7.54 -0.42 -7.36
CA LEU A 156 7.34 0.63 -8.34
C LEU A 156 5.99 1.29 -8.05
N LEU A 157 6.03 2.51 -7.56
CA LEU A 157 4.83 3.29 -7.27
C LEU A 157 4.52 4.19 -8.46
N GLY A 158 3.43 3.90 -9.14
CA GLY A 158 2.92 4.64 -10.29
C GLY A 158 1.98 5.75 -9.87
N ILE A 159 2.30 6.97 -10.28
CA ILE A 159 1.52 8.18 -10.02
C ILE A 159 0.94 8.67 -11.34
N ASP A 160 -0.38 8.76 -11.43
CA ASP A 160 -1.05 9.51 -12.49
C ASP A 160 -0.78 11.01 -12.25
N ILE A 161 0.11 11.59 -13.08
CA ILE A 161 0.56 12.97 -12.91
C ILE A 161 -0.46 13.99 -13.36
N ASP A 162 -1.46 13.59 -14.14
CA ASP A 162 -2.55 14.47 -14.57
C ASP A 162 -3.62 14.60 -13.48
N LYS A 163 -3.97 13.47 -12.87
CA LYS A 163 -4.98 13.41 -11.79
C LYS A 163 -4.37 13.65 -10.40
N ASN A 164 -3.04 13.60 -10.28
CA ASN A 164 -2.30 13.63 -9.01
C ASN A 164 -2.83 12.56 -8.02
N ASN A 165 -2.86 11.30 -8.47
CA ASN A 165 -3.33 10.15 -7.70
C ASN A 165 -2.34 9.01 -7.79
N ILE A 166 -2.29 8.17 -6.74
CA ILE A 166 -1.70 6.84 -6.85
C ILE A 166 -2.56 6.05 -7.83
N SER A 167 -1.93 5.49 -8.84
CA SER A 167 -2.58 4.71 -9.90
C SER A 167 -2.20 3.23 -9.83
N LYS A 168 -0.96 2.93 -9.45
CA LYS A 168 -0.45 1.56 -9.49
C LYS A 168 0.62 1.35 -8.43
N LEU A 169 0.64 0.17 -7.84
CA LEU A 169 1.77 -0.32 -7.05
C LEU A 169 2.19 -1.67 -7.61
N ILE A 170 3.49 -1.83 -7.91
CA ILE A 170 4.07 -3.10 -8.32
C ILE A 170 5.11 -3.46 -7.28
N GLU A 171 4.91 -4.58 -6.60
CA GLU A 171 5.90 -5.18 -5.70
C GLU A 171 6.67 -6.27 -6.44
N ILE A 172 7.99 -6.28 -6.28
CA ILE A 172 8.87 -7.30 -6.82
C ILE A 172 9.63 -7.94 -5.67
N GLY A 173 9.30 -9.19 -5.38
CA GLY A 173 9.97 -10.00 -4.37
C GLY A 173 11.36 -10.45 -4.80
N LYS A 174 12.23 -10.77 -3.84
CA LYS A 174 13.54 -11.38 -4.09
C LYS A 174 13.41 -12.76 -4.75
N ASN A 175 12.31 -13.45 -4.52
CA ASN A 175 11.93 -14.72 -5.16
C ASN A 175 11.35 -14.56 -6.58
N LYS A 176 11.35 -13.32 -7.14
CA LYS A 176 10.80 -12.97 -8.45
C LYS A 176 9.27 -13.03 -8.56
N THR A 177 8.56 -13.24 -7.47
CA THR A 177 7.11 -13.03 -7.43
C THR A 177 6.82 -11.55 -7.70
N ARG A 178 5.77 -11.28 -8.44
CA ARG A 178 5.34 -9.93 -8.77
C ARG A 178 3.88 -9.76 -8.39
N THR A 179 3.62 -8.78 -7.57
CA THR A 179 2.27 -8.38 -7.17
C THR A 179 1.96 -7.01 -7.77
N ILE A 180 0.79 -6.86 -8.35
CA ILE A 180 0.36 -5.60 -8.96
C ILE A 180 -0.97 -5.20 -8.38
N LEU A 181 -1.03 -4.02 -7.79
CA LEU A 181 -2.27 -3.37 -7.38
C LEU A 181 -2.54 -2.21 -8.32
N ASN A 182 -3.61 -2.30 -9.12
CA ASN A 182 -4.06 -1.21 -9.97
C ASN A 182 -5.24 -0.53 -9.32
N VAL A 183 -5.14 0.78 -9.08
CA VAL A 183 -6.24 1.61 -8.58
C VAL A 183 -7.16 1.94 -9.76
N LYS A 184 -8.35 1.37 -9.77
CA LYS A 184 -9.39 1.65 -10.79
C LYS A 184 -10.05 3.00 -10.54
N LYS A 185 -10.34 3.27 -9.27
CA LYS A 185 -11.02 4.50 -8.84
C LYS A 185 -10.58 4.87 -7.42
N ILE A 186 -10.41 6.16 -7.19
CA ILE A 186 -10.24 6.73 -5.86
C ILE A 186 -11.15 7.94 -5.72
N ILE A 187 -11.92 7.97 -4.65
CA ILE A 187 -12.78 9.10 -4.26
C ILE A 187 -12.28 9.58 -2.90
N TYR A 188 -11.99 10.86 -2.82
CA TYR A 188 -11.61 11.54 -1.58
C TYR A 188 -12.86 12.14 -0.94
N ASN A 189 -13.00 11.98 0.36
CA ASN A 189 -14.17 12.43 1.14
C ASN A 189 -15.51 11.98 0.54
N PRO A 190 -15.71 10.66 0.28
CA PRO A 190 -17.00 10.16 -0.19
C PRO A 190 -18.10 10.44 0.83
N GLU A 191 -19.35 10.53 0.36
CA GLU A 191 -20.49 10.49 1.27
C GLU A 191 -20.56 9.12 1.94
N LEU A 192 -20.45 9.10 3.27
CA LEU A 192 -20.47 7.89 4.07
C LEU A 192 -21.81 7.76 4.80
N ASN A 193 -22.31 6.52 4.83
CA ASN A 193 -23.46 6.21 5.69
C ASN A 193 -22.96 6.05 7.15
N ASN A 194 -23.74 6.51 8.12
CA ASN A 194 -23.42 6.43 9.54
C ASN A 194 -23.12 5.00 10.02
N ASN A 195 -23.65 3.98 9.33
CA ASN A 195 -23.49 2.57 9.67
C ASN A 195 -22.40 1.86 8.83
N SER A 196 -21.64 2.58 8.02
CA SER A 196 -20.66 1.96 7.10
C SER A 196 -19.60 1.10 7.78
N PHE A 197 -19.30 1.39 9.04
CA PHE A 197 -18.25 0.69 9.83
C PHE A 197 -18.83 -0.02 11.06
N VAL A 198 -20.13 -0.32 11.05
CA VAL A 198 -20.82 -0.99 12.15
C VAL A 198 -21.01 -2.47 11.82
N PHE A 199 -20.55 -3.33 12.70
CA PHE A 199 -20.86 -4.76 12.64
C PHE A 199 -22.21 -5.01 13.30
N GLU A 200 -23.23 -5.34 12.50
CA GLU A 200 -24.56 -5.67 12.99
C GLU A 200 -24.68 -7.18 13.18
N LYS A 201 -24.48 -7.67 14.41
CA LYS A 201 -24.50 -9.09 14.76
C LYS A 201 -25.80 -9.79 14.33
N ASP A 202 -26.91 -9.09 14.31
CA ASP A 202 -28.20 -9.62 13.91
C ASP A 202 -28.28 -10.10 12.45
N ASN A 203 -27.41 -9.58 11.58
CA ASN A 203 -27.30 -10.01 10.19
C ASN A 203 -26.57 -11.36 10.04
N TYR A 204 -25.92 -11.84 11.10
CA TYR A 204 -25.03 -13.03 11.09
C TYR A 204 -25.47 -14.09 12.10
N LYS A 205 -26.80 -14.23 12.37
CA LYS A 205 -27.35 -15.15 13.39
C LYS A 205 -27.04 -16.62 13.15
N ASN A 206 -26.82 -17.00 11.90
CA ASN A 206 -26.54 -18.39 11.50
C ASN A 206 -25.03 -18.64 11.34
N TYR A 207 -24.18 -17.63 11.55
CA TYR A 207 -22.74 -17.73 11.41
C TYR A 207 -22.09 -18.21 12.71
N TYR A 208 -21.05 -19.01 12.57
CA TYR A 208 -20.15 -19.28 13.69
C TYR A 208 -19.36 -18.01 14.00
N ILE A 209 -19.40 -17.57 15.27
CA ILE A 209 -18.72 -16.34 15.70
C ILE A 209 -17.60 -16.73 16.66
N GLU A 210 -16.36 -16.49 16.26
CA GLU A 210 -15.16 -16.67 17.07
C GLU A 210 -14.64 -15.34 17.58
N ASN A 211 -14.19 -15.28 18.84
CA ASN A 211 -13.51 -14.13 19.42
C ASN A 211 -12.07 -14.55 19.75
N LEU A 212 -11.08 -13.84 19.19
CA LEU A 212 -9.67 -14.04 19.42
C LEU A 212 -9.17 -13.18 20.58
#